data_0e6a999bd8135be5b0b6d9de11f8dc06
#
_entry.id   0e6a999bd8135be5b0b6d9de11f8dc06
#
_cell.length_a   1.000
_cell.length_b   1.000
_cell.length_c   1.000
_cell.angle_alpha   90.00
_cell.angle_beta   90.00
_cell.angle_gamma   90.00
#
_symmetry.space_group_name_H-M   'P 1'
#
loop_
_entity.id
_entity.type
_entity.pdbx_description
1 polymer ?
#
loop_
_entity_poly.entity_id
_entity_poly.type
_entity_poly.pdbx_seq_one_letter_code
_entity_poly.pdbx_strand_id
1 'polypeptide(L)'
;MASVNITSITASLTAAILSSSAFAQFVDQTTTRFPVQAEYTNQLTVVDIDNDGDKDIVWANGQGYSTLGALLKPRIYVNNGSGVFTDETDTRVAGITGCFRGVEAGDCDRDGDWDIVLAQDYNRRPLLLINNGAGVFADQTTTRLPNITMGSSRAQFGDVDNDGDLDLLFCNSGANRFSTTGRPRLFINGGTGIYTDAPTTQFPSTALSEQLDCVFGDVDNDLDLDFHIGTRASGTMSSQLWLNNGAGTFAKLTPFVTDASAYSYDFGDIEGDGDLDLIGVNAGTTNAELLLRNGGAGTSWTNVSTQITPNPTVDDNDSRFIDYDNDVDLDLVIAALGAAERMYRNNGAGVFAQVTGIVTTTVDSSLDIKVCDVTGDGKADMITAQGESGAFQNRICINTGAADTIAPNIKLVEQVLSKSAGPWVVRTEVFDGSTSDRGYDDKGVFLIYTVNGGKPVTQQMMWSGNSLWRGVIPVQADCATVEYFVRAFDASNNTASSAIKNFVAPGTCGIPGDLNGDGFVNATDLAILLSAWGLGGVADINGDGIVDAADMAILLGNFS
;
A
#
# COMPACT_ATOMS: atom_id res chain seq x y z
N MET A 1 82.59 5.22 -23.53
CA MET A 1 81.46 5.35 -22.62
C MET A 1 80.53 6.41 -23.20
N ALA A 2 79.48 5.99 -23.82
CA ALA A 2 78.47 6.87 -24.42
C ALA A 2 77.23 6.92 -23.52
N SER A 3 76.93 8.11 -23.02
CA SER A 3 75.75 8.38 -22.20
C SER A 3 74.55 8.56 -23.12
N VAL A 4 73.53 7.73 -22.91
CA VAL A 4 72.19 7.83 -23.59
C VAL A 4 71.33 8.74 -22.70
N ASN A 5 70.91 9.88 -23.24
CA ASN A 5 69.89 10.75 -22.67
C ASN A 5 68.53 10.21 -23.04
N ILE A 6 67.74 9.83 -22.03
CA ILE A 6 66.28 9.48 -22.19
C ILE A 6 65.51 10.77 -21.94
N THR A 7 64.91 11.31 -23.01
CA THR A 7 63.96 12.41 -22.96
C THR A 7 62.58 11.83 -22.66
N SER A 8 62.02 12.14 -21.48
CA SER A 8 60.64 11.77 -21.10
C SER A 8 59.63 12.62 -21.89
N ILE A 9 58.81 11.97 -22.69
CA ILE A 9 57.64 12.58 -23.34
C ILE A 9 56.48 12.46 -22.37
N THR A 10 56.08 13.55 -21.73
CA THR A 10 54.84 13.67 -20.99
C THR A 10 53.70 13.94 -21.97
N ALA A 11 52.88 12.92 -22.27
CA ALA A 11 51.62 13.10 -22.98
C ALA A 11 50.58 13.60 -21.99
N SER A 12 50.16 14.86 -22.10
CA SER A 12 48.98 15.38 -21.40
C SER A 12 47.72 14.84 -22.04
N LEU A 13 47.04 13.91 -21.36
CA LEU A 13 45.70 13.47 -21.70
C LEU A 13 44.71 14.56 -21.28
N THR A 14 44.28 15.42 -22.19
CA THR A 14 43.15 16.30 -21.98
C THR A 14 41.88 15.46 -22.12
N ALA A 15 41.27 15.08 -20.98
CA ALA A 15 39.93 14.52 -20.97
C ALA A 15 38.99 15.60 -21.47
N ALA A 16 38.45 15.44 -22.67
CA ALA A 16 37.30 16.19 -23.13
C ALA A 16 36.10 15.72 -22.30
N ILE A 17 35.72 16.56 -21.33
CA ILE A 17 34.41 16.43 -20.70
C ILE A 17 33.40 16.78 -21.80
N LEU A 18 32.88 15.76 -22.47
CA LEU A 18 31.64 15.88 -23.23
C LEU A 18 30.56 16.21 -22.20
N SER A 19 30.17 17.48 -22.10
CA SER A 19 28.92 17.85 -21.48
C SER A 19 27.81 17.22 -22.34
N SER A 20 27.38 16.01 -22.01
CA SER A 20 26.08 15.53 -22.44
C SER A 20 25.09 16.58 -21.92
N SER A 21 24.34 17.20 -22.81
CA SER A 21 23.10 17.86 -22.42
C SER A 21 22.28 16.77 -21.74
N ALA A 22 22.22 16.81 -20.40
CA ALA A 22 21.38 15.89 -19.67
C ALA A 22 19.94 16.18 -20.13
N PHE A 23 19.38 15.28 -20.90
CA PHE A 23 17.94 15.26 -21.13
C PHE A 23 17.30 14.93 -19.77
N ALA A 24 16.13 15.52 -19.50
CA ALA A 24 15.37 15.15 -18.33
C ALA A 24 15.10 13.64 -18.36
N GLN A 25 15.22 12.98 -17.20
CA GLN A 25 14.92 11.56 -17.08
C GLN A 25 13.41 11.33 -17.20
N PHE A 26 12.61 12.18 -16.54
CA PHE A 26 11.15 12.20 -16.69
C PHE A 26 10.77 13.24 -17.75
N VAL A 27 10.36 12.75 -18.91
CA VAL A 27 10.09 13.56 -20.09
C VAL A 27 8.58 13.71 -20.28
N ASP A 28 8.09 14.95 -20.30
CA ASP A 28 6.68 15.23 -20.62
C ASP A 28 6.30 14.71 -22.02
N GLN A 29 5.42 13.71 -22.06
CA GLN A 29 4.87 13.12 -23.28
C GLN A 29 3.34 13.26 -23.35
N THR A 30 2.76 14.15 -22.57
CA THR A 30 1.32 14.34 -22.44
C THR A 30 0.60 14.42 -23.79
N THR A 31 1.12 15.23 -24.71
CA THR A 31 0.45 15.48 -26.00
C THR A 31 0.39 14.28 -26.93
N THR A 32 1.22 13.26 -26.70
CA THR A 32 1.28 12.03 -27.50
C THR A 32 0.60 10.85 -26.85
N ARG A 33 0.35 10.93 -25.53
CA ARG A 33 -0.14 9.81 -24.72
C ARG A 33 -1.53 10.02 -24.15
N PHE A 34 -1.90 11.26 -23.84
CA PHE A 34 -3.21 11.59 -23.30
C PHE A 34 -4.12 12.23 -24.35
N PRO A 35 -5.45 12.00 -24.26
CA PRO A 35 -6.42 12.83 -24.96
C PRO A 35 -6.23 14.30 -24.61
N VAL A 36 -6.44 15.18 -25.59
CA VAL A 36 -6.39 16.64 -25.35
C VAL A 36 -7.65 17.08 -24.62
N GLN A 37 -7.58 17.16 -23.29
CA GLN A 37 -8.71 17.46 -22.43
C GLN A 37 -8.25 18.35 -21.25
N ALA A 38 -8.87 19.50 -21.07
CA ALA A 38 -8.65 20.36 -19.92
C ALA A 38 -9.80 20.17 -18.91
N GLU A 39 -9.44 19.83 -17.66
CA GLU A 39 -10.39 19.46 -16.61
C GLU A 39 -10.01 20.11 -15.28
N TYR A 40 -10.92 20.07 -14.32
CA TYR A 40 -10.64 20.41 -12.91
C TYR A 40 -10.37 19.10 -12.15
N THR A 41 -9.19 18.54 -12.34
CA THR A 41 -8.83 17.27 -11.71
C THR A 41 -8.20 17.52 -10.35
N ASN A 42 -8.66 16.80 -9.33
CA ASN A 42 -8.19 16.96 -7.96
C ASN A 42 -7.31 15.78 -7.51
N GLN A 43 -7.62 14.57 -7.96
CA GLN A 43 -6.90 13.36 -7.61
C GLN A 43 -7.00 12.33 -8.72
N LEU A 44 -6.09 11.34 -8.70
CA LEU A 44 -6.11 10.19 -9.59
C LEU A 44 -5.81 8.90 -8.84
N THR A 45 -6.25 7.78 -9.40
CA THR A 45 -5.77 6.44 -9.05
C THR A 45 -5.41 5.68 -10.32
N VAL A 46 -4.45 4.75 -10.20
CA VAL A 46 -3.91 3.99 -11.32
C VAL A 46 -4.00 2.51 -11.01
N VAL A 47 -4.85 1.79 -11.73
CA VAL A 47 -5.10 0.35 -11.55
C VAL A 47 -5.55 -0.26 -12.88
N ASP A 48 -5.41 -1.57 -13.04
CA ASP A 48 -5.96 -2.37 -14.14
C ASP A 48 -7.46 -2.57 -13.90
N ILE A 49 -8.32 -1.72 -14.53
CA ILE A 49 -9.77 -1.76 -14.29
C ILE A 49 -10.51 -2.83 -15.10
N ASP A 50 -9.92 -3.34 -16.18
CA ASP A 50 -10.61 -4.31 -17.05
C ASP A 50 -9.89 -5.65 -17.17
N ASN A 51 -8.89 -5.87 -16.29
CA ASN A 51 -8.15 -7.12 -16.17
C ASN A 51 -7.39 -7.54 -17.44
N ASP A 52 -6.94 -6.54 -18.24
CA ASP A 52 -6.15 -6.80 -19.44
C ASP A 52 -4.63 -6.83 -19.17
N GLY A 53 -4.21 -6.48 -17.96
CA GLY A 53 -2.82 -6.46 -17.48
C GLY A 53 -2.16 -5.09 -17.59
N ASP A 54 -2.84 -4.09 -18.12
CA ASP A 54 -2.31 -2.74 -18.33
C ASP A 54 -2.92 -1.77 -17.29
N LYS A 55 -2.14 -0.87 -16.72
CA LYS A 55 -2.65 0.09 -15.73
C LYS A 55 -3.39 1.24 -16.39
N ASP A 56 -4.65 1.42 -16.01
CA ASP A 56 -5.54 2.49 -16.42
C ASP A 56 -5.55 3.63 -15.40
N ILE A 57 -6.19 4.75 -15.74
CA ILE A 57 -6.26 5.92 -14.87
C ILE A 57 -7.72 6.33 -14.64
N VAL A 58 -8.06 6.51 -13.36
CA VAL A 58 -9.34 7.11 -12.96
C VAL A 58 -9.08 8.47 -12.32
N TRP A 59 -9.76 9.51 -12.84
CA TRP A 59 -9.60 10.89 -12.42
C TRP A 59 -10.79 11.40 -11.64
N ALA A 60 -10.54 11.97 -10.46
CA ALA A 60 -11.55 12.67 -9.67
C ALA A 60 -11.66 14.13 -10.10
N ASN A 61 -12.72 14.47 -10.84
CA ASN A 61 -12.96 15.81 -11.32
C ASN A 61 -14.00 16.55 -10.49
N GLY A 62 -13.66 17.76 -10.05
CA GLY A 62 -14.57 18.57 -9.24
C GLY A 62 -14.22 20.04 -9.28
N GLN A 63 -15.14 20.85 -9.82
CA GLN A 63 -14.99 22.29 -9.91
C GLN A 63 -15.41 23.00 -8.61
N GLY A 64 -14.70 24.08 -8.30
CA GLY A 64 -15.00 24.97 -7.18
C GLY A 64 -14.07 24.79 -5.99
N TYR A 65 -13.34 25.84 -5.61
CA TYR A 65 -12.41 25.83 -4.49
C TYR A 65 -13.13 26.12 -3.15
N SER A 66 -13.78 27.27 -3.04
CA SER A 66 -14.50 27.69 -1.82
C SER A 66 -16.03 27.63 -1.93
N THR A 67 -16.55 27.46 -3.13
CA THR A 67 -17.98 27.31 -3.42
C THR A 67 -18.18 26.26 -4.49
N LEU A 68 -19.31 25.54 -4.42
CA LEU A 68 -19.63 24.51 -5.39
C LEU A 68 -19.69 25.09 -6.81
N GLY A 69 -18.91 24.51 -7.71
CA GLY A 69 -18.94 24.79 -9.14
C GLY A 69 -19.87 23.86 -9.93
N ALA A 70 -19.58 23.66 -11.21
CA ALA A 70 -20.29 22.68 -12.02
C ALA A 70 -20.00 21.26 -11.55
N LEU A 71 -21.01 20.39 -11.65
CA LEU A 71 -20.81 18.95 -11.43
C LEU A 71 -20.15 18.37 -12.68
N LEU A 72 -19.02 17.68 -12.48
CA LEU A 72 -18.21 17.13 -13.55
C LEU A 72 -18.30 15.60 -13.56
N LYS A 73 -17.97 14.97 -14.69
CA LYS A 73 -17.77 13.53 -14.75
C LYS A 73 -16.43 13.17 -14.13
N PRO A 74 -16.30 12.04 -13.43
CA PRO A 74 -14.99 11.42 -13.27
C PRO A 74 -14.50 11.06 -14.66
N ARG A 75 -13.20 10.91 -14.88
CA ARG A 75 -12.68 10.43 -16.16
C ARG A 75 -12.08 9.05 -16.00
N ILE A 76 -12.23 8.25 -17.04
CA ILE A 76 -11.58 6.96 -17.17
C ILE A 76 -10.75 6.96 -18.46
N TYR A 77 -9.45 6.82 -18.27
CA TYR A 77 -8.50 6.71 -19.37
C TYR A 77 -7.97 5.27 -19.40
N VAL A 78 -8.28 4.56 -20.49
CA VAL A 78 -7.88 3.17 -20.70
C VAL A 78 -6.55 3.14 -21.46
N ASN A 79 -5.60 2.39 -20.93
CA ASN A 79 -4.28 2.17 -21.48
C ASN A 79 -4.33 1.14 -22.62
N ASN A 80 -3.38 1.21 -23.52
CA ASN A 80 -3.21 0.22 -24.61
C ASN A 80 -1.98 -0.68 -24.39
N GLY A 81 -1.45 -0.76 -23.18
CA GLY A 81 -0.26 -1.51 -22.82
C GLY A 81 1.07 -0.85 -23.18
N SER A 82 1.04 0.38 -23.64
CA SER A 82 2.24 1.14 -24.00
C SER A 82 2.21 2.57 -23.44
N GLY A 83 1.34 2.83 -22.45
CA GLY A 83 1.15 4.14 -21.87
C GLY A 83 0.50 5.17 -22.79
N VAL A 84 -0.29 4.73 -23.77
CA VAL A 84 -1.12 5.60 -24.62
C VAL A 84 -2.59 5.38 -24.26
N PHE A 85 -3.25 6.43 -23.85
CA PHE A 85 -4.55 6.36 -23.21
C PHE A 85 -5.67 6.85 -24.10
N THR A 86 -6.83 6.19 -23.97
CA THR A 86 -8.08 6.57 -24.63
C THR A 86 -9.11 6.96 -23.57
N ASP A 87 -9.82 8.08 -23.77
CA ASP A 87 -10.94 8.48 -22.90
C ASP A 87 -12.16 7.59 -23.17
N GLU A 88 -12.47 6.67 -22.27
CA GLU A 88 -13.63 5.77 -22.33
C GLU A 88 -14.70 6.10 -21.28
N THR A 89 -14.67 7.30 -20.71
CA THR A 89 -15.57 7.75 -19.64
C THR A 89 -17.05 7.47 -19.92
N ASP A 90 -17.52 7.81 -21.14
CA ASP A 90 -18.93 7.70 -21.47
C ASP A 90 -19.45 6.27 -21.59
N THR A 91 -18.56 5.32 -21.85
CA THR A 91 -18.86 3.88 -21.91
C THR A 91 -18.69 3.20 -20.56
N ARG A 92 -17.77 3.67 -19.72
CA ARG A 92 -17.38 3.03 -18.46
C ARG A 92 -18.18 3.54 -17.25
N VAL A 93 -18.51 4.85 -17.20
CA VAL A 93 -19.20 5.52 -16.07
C VAL A 93 -20.36 6.41 -16.55
N ALA A 94 -21.21 5.90 -17.41
CA ALA A 94 -22.29 6.66 -18.05
C ALA A 94 -23.20 7.37 -17.03
N GLY A 95 -23.40 8.68 -17.22
CA GLY A 95 -24.35 9.47 -16.43
C GLY A 95 -23.89 9.89 -15.04
N ILE A 96 -22.70 9.50 -14.60
CA ILE A 96 -22.15 9.88 -13.28
C ILE A 96 -21.57 11.30 -13.34
N THR A 97 -22.00 12.15 -12.41
CA THR A 97 -21.48 13.51 -12.25
C THR A 97 -21.45 13.90 -10.78
N GLY A 98 -20.43 14.67 -10.38
CA GLY A 98 -20.25 15.10 -8.99
C GLY A 98 -19.26 16.25 -8.81
N CYS A 99 -18.93 16.52 -7.57
CA CYS A 99 -17.82 17.38 -7.19
C CYS A 99 -16.77 16.49 -6.52
N PHE A 100 -16.06 15.71 -7.34
CA PHE A 100 -15.14 14.69 -6.86
C PHE A 100 -13.80 15.31 -6.47
N ARG A 101 -13.35 14.99 -5.25
CA ARG A 101 -12.09 15.47 -4.69
C ARG A 101 -11.07 14.39 -4.53
N GLY A 102 -11.55 13.17 -4.25
CA GLY A 102 -10.75 12.00 -4.05
C GLY A 102 -11.27 10.81 -4.83
N VAL A 103 -10.37 9.91 -5.18
CA VAL A 103 -10.65 8.61 -5.82
C VAL A 103 -9.70 7.56 -5.28
N GLU A 104 -10.23 6.38 -5.00
CA GLU A 104 -9.44 5.21 -4.63
C GLU A 104 -10.06 3.96 -5.23
N ALA A 105 -9.23 2.95 -5.51
CA ALA A 105 -9.66 1.66 -6.04
C ALA A 105 -9.39 0.54 -5.04
N GLY A 106 -10.33 -0.41 -4.93
CA GLY A 106 -10.23 -1.59 -4.08
C GLY A 106 -11.29 -2.62 -4.45
N ASP A 107 -10.97 -3.91 -4.35
CA ASP A 107 -11.93 -5.01 -4.52
C ASP A 107 -12.80 -5.11 -3.26
N CYS A 108 -13.91 -4.36 -3.22
CA CYS A 108 -14.71 -4.18 -2.01
C CYS A 108 -15.73 -5.29 -1.77
N ASP A 109 -16.05 -6.12 -2.77
CA ASP A 109 -16.98 -7.25 -2.64
C ASP A 109 -16.36 -8.62 -2.93
N ARG A 110 -15.03 -8.64 -3.11
CA ARG A 110 -14.21 -9.84 -3.28
C ARG A 110 -14.52 -10.65 -4.52
N ASP A 111 -14.90 -9.99 -5.60
CA ASP A 111 -15.13 -10.66 -6.88
C ASP A 111 -13.88 -10.69 -7.78
N GLY A 112 -12.79 -10.04 -7.36
CA GLY A 112 -11.50 -9.99 -8.03
C GLY A 112 -11.33 -8.80 -8.97
N ASP A 113 -12.30 -7.88 -8.99
CA ASP A 113 -12.33 -6.70 -9.83
C ASP A 113 -12.12 -5.43 -9.00
N TRP A 114 -11.44 -4.42 -9.54
CA TRP A 114 -11.24 -3.15 -8.85
C TRP A 114 -12.49 -2.28 -8.91
N ASP A 115 -13.12 -2.05 -7.75
CA ASP A 115 -14.19 -1.07 -7.57
C ASP A 115 -13.62 0.31 -7.28
N ILE A 116 -14.45 1.35 -7.41
CA ILE A 116 -14.02 2.73 -7.22
C ILE A 116 -14.88 3.43 -6.18
N VAL A 117 -14.22 4.06 -5.20
CA VAL A 117 -14.85 5.04 -4.32
C VAL A 117 -14.48 6.46 -4.78
N LEU A 118 -15.48 7.36 -4.83
CA LEU A 118 -15.30 8.76 -5.16
C LEU A 118 -15.71 9.63 -3.96
N ALA A 119 -14.76 10.31 -3.34
CA ALA A 119 -15.02 11.29 -2.29
C ALA A 119 -15.58 12.58 -2.88
N GLN A 120 -16.60 13.16 -2.27
CA GLN A 120 -17.24 14.38 -2.70
C GLN A 120 -17.23 15.47 -1.62
N ASP A 121 -17.05 16.71 -2.05
CA ASP A 121 -17.19 17.89 -1.21
C ASP A 121 -18.64 18.47 -1.24
N TYR A 122 -18.87 19.54 -0.50
CA TYR A 122 -20.11 20.32 -0.48
C TYR A 122 -21.36 19.55 -0.03
N ASN A 123 -21.24 18.85 1.11
CA ASN A 123 -22.35 18.14 1.73
C ASN A 123 -23.00 17.11 0.79
N ARG A 124 -22.16 16.40 0.04
CA ARG A 124 -22.59 15.36 -0.89
C ARG A 124 -22.22 13.99 -0.34
N ARG A 125 -22.99 12.97 -0.76
CA ARG A 125 -22.68 11.59 -0.43
C ARG A 125 -21.53 11.10 -1.31
N PRO A 126 -20.50 10.43 -0.77
CA PRO A 126 -19.50 9.76 -1.61
C PRO A 126 -20.16 8.74 -2.52
N LEU A 127 -19.57 8.41 -3.65
CA LEU A 127 -20.07 7.37 -4.54
C LEU A 127 -19.23 6.10 -4.40
N LEU A 128 -19.90 4.95 -4.50
CA LEU A 128 -19.27 3.64 -4.66
C LEU A 128 -19.75 3.04 -5.99
N LEU A 129 -18.79 2.83 -6.87
CA LEU A 129 -18.96 2.35 -8.22
C LEU A 129 -18.43 0.92 -8.30
N ILE A 130 -19.30 -0.04 -8.57
CA ILE A 130 -18.95 -1.45 -8.63
C ILE A 130 -18.63 -1.82 -10.08
N ASN A 131 -17.47 -2.44 -10.26
CA ASN A 131 -16.99 -2.97 -11.53
C ASN A 131 -17.73 -4.26 -11.90
N ASN A 132 -17.75 -4.59 -13.16
CA ASN A 132 -18.31 -5.84 -13.68
C ASN A 132 -17.25 -6.78 -14.26
N GLY A 133 -15.97 -6.54 -13.96
CA GLY A 133 -14.84 -7.30 -14.46
C GLY A 133 -14.35 -6.92 -15.86
N ALA A 134 -15.01 -5.95 -16.48
CA ALA A 134 -14.62 -5.43 -17.80
C ALA A 134 -14.47 -3.90 -17.78
N GLY A 135 -14.18 -3.32 -16.59
CA GLY A 135 -14.00 -1.88 -16.39
C GLY A 135 -15.27 -1.04 -16.61
N VAL A 136 -16.46 -1.64 -16.56
CA VAL A 136 -17.72 -0.91 -16.63
C VAL A 136 -18.36 -0.83 -15.26
N PHE A 137 -18.59 0.39 -14.77
CA PHE A 137 -18.95 0.67 -13.41
C PHE A 137 -20.43 1.01 -13.25
N ALA A 138 -21.05 0.43 -12.22
CA ALA A 138 -22.42 0.74 -11.81
C ALA A 138 -22.43 1.50 -10.49
N ASP A 139 -23.14 2.64 -10.40
CA ASP A 139 -23.33 3.34 -9.13
C ASP A 139 -24.23 2.50 -8.20
N GLN A 140 -23.63 1.90 -7.19
CA GLN A 140 -24.32 1.14 -6.14
C GLN A 140 -24.31 1.85 -4.78
N THR A 141 -24.04 3.14 -4.75
CA THR A 141 -23.98 3.96 -3.54
C THR A 141 -25.20 3.78 -2.64
N THR A 142 -26.41 3.81 -3.23
CA THR A 142 -27.65 3.79 -2.43
C THR A 142 -27.91 2.49 -1.71
N THR A 143 -27.37 1.40 -2.21
CA THR A 143 -27.55 0.04 -1.68
C THR A 143 -26.41 -0.38 -0.77
N ARG A 144 -25.21 0.18 -0.97
CA ARG A 144 -23.99 -0.28 -0.32
C ARG A 144 -23.43 0.68 0.75
N LEU A 145 -23.54 1.99 0.58
CA LEU A 145 -23.01 2.94 1.56
C LEU A 145 -24.09 3.46 2.52
N PRO A 146 -23.72 3.90 3.74
CA PRO A 146 -24.60 4.65 4.63
C PRO A 146 -25.09 5.95 3.97
N ASN A 147 -26.32 6.37 4.26
CA ASN A 147 -26.88 7.62 3.73
C ASN A 147 -26.33 8.83 4.51
N ILE A 148 -25.05 9.11 4.32
CA ILE A 148 -24.34 10.20 5.00
C ILE A 148 -23.73 11.14 3.95
N THR A 149 -24.03 12.43 4.06
CA THR A 149 -23.41 13.47 3.26
C THR A 149 -22.24 14.09 4.03
N MET A 150 -21.21 14.53 3.31
CA MET A 150 -20.00 15.07 3.90
C MET A 150 -19.29 16.06 2.96
N GLY A 151 -18.33 16.82 3.48
CA GLY A 151 -17.32 17.50 2.70
C GLY A 151 -16.04 16.70 2.82
N SER A 152 -15.78 15.83 1.85
CA SER A 152 -14.65 14.93 1.85
C SER A 152 -13.65 15.25 0.75
N SER A 153 -12.37 15.24 1.10
CA SER A 153 -11.26 15.44 0.18
C SER A 153 -10.63 14.14 -0.29
N ARG A 154 -10.58 13.14 0.57
CA ARG A 154 -9.93 11.84 0.32
C ARG A 154 -10.80 10.69 0.83
N ALA A 155 -10.63 9.54 0.21
CA ALA A 155 -11.11 8.25 0.68
C ALA A 155 -9.99 7.23 0.53
N GLN A 156 -9.93 6.24 1.44
CA GLN A 156 -8.97 5.14 1.37
C GLN A 156 -9.64 3.83 1.70
N PHE A 157 -9.32 2.77 0.97
CA PHE A 157 -9.66 1.40 1.32
C PHE A 157 -8.61 0.79 2.25
N GLY A 158 -9.06 -0.03 3.21
CA GLY A 158 -8.19 -0.81 4.09
C GLY A 158 -8.97 -1.74 5.00
N ASP A 159 -8.45 -2.94 5.23
CA ASP A 159 -9.00 -3.95 6.16
C ASP A 159 -8.55 -3.57 7.59
N VAL A 160 -9.36 -2.76 8.29
CA VAL A 160 -8.95 -2.19 9.59
C VAL A 160 -9.25 -3.11 10.77
N ASP A 161 -10.12 -4.10 10.61
CA ASP A 161 -10.45 -5.05 11.70
C ASP A 161 -9.96 -6.49 11.43
N ASN A 162 -9.16 -6.64 10.38
CA ASN A 162 -8.50 -7.88 9.99
C ASN A 162 -9.47 -9.03 9.66
N ASP A 163 -10.69 -8.71 9.25
CA ASP A 163 -11.67 -9.73 8.81
C ASP A 163 -11.49 -10.11 7.34
N GLY A 164 -10.70 -9.34 6.60
CA GLY A 164 -10.31 -9.53 5.22
C GLY A 164 -11.21 -8.78 4.25
N ASP A 165 -12.09 -7.91 4.71
CA ASP A 165 -12.94 -7.06 3.90
C ASP A 165 -12.40 -5.63 3.89
N LEU A 166 -12.36 -4.97 2.73
CA LEU A 166 -11.87 -3.60 2.66
C LEU A 166 -12.90 -2.63 3.21
N ASP A 167 -12.53 -1.93 4.29
CA ASP A 167 -13.27 -0.82 4.88
C ASP A 167 -12.95 0.50 4.17
N LEU A 168 -13.68 1.57 4.50
CA LEU A 168 -13.51 2.89 3.89
C LEU A 168 -13.29 3.98 4.92
N LEU A 169 -12.11 4.60 4.88
CA LEU A 169 -11.80 5.81 5.62
C LEU A 169 -12.05 7.05 4.77
N PHE A 170 -12.71 8.06 5.33
CA PHE A 170 -12.94 9.34 4.69
C PHE A 170 -12.44 10.50 5.56
N CYS A 171 -11.68 11.41 4.98
CA CYS A 171 -11.58 12.77 5.48
C CYS A 171 -12.95 13.43 5.44
N ASN A 172 -13.43 14.04 6.53
CA ASN A 172 -14.72 14.68 6.56
C ASN A 172 -14.70 15.97 7.37
N SER A 173 -14.74 17.08 6.70
CA SER A 173 -14.81 18.42 7.29
C SER A 173 -16.26 18.93 7.46
N GLY A 174 -17.24 18.04 7.46
CA GLY A 174 -18.66 18.42 7.58
C GLY A 174 -19.29 18.79 6.25
N ALA A 175 -19.90 19.97 6.15
CA ALA A 175 -20.61 20.38 4.93
C ALA A 175 -19.68 20.91 3.82
N ASN A 176 -18.46 21.30 4.18
CA ASN A 176 -17.48 21.88 3.25
C ASN A 176 -16.08 21.72 3.84
N ARG A 177 -15.11 21.33 3.02
CA ARG A 177 -13.75 21.02 3.47
C ARG A 177 -13.00 22.20 4.12
N PHE A 178 -13.37 23.44 3.85
CA PHE A 178 -12.66 24.64 4.34
C PHE A 178 -13.42 25.49 5.37
N SER A 179 -14.68 25.22 5.63
CA SER A 179 -15.49 26.16 6.41
C SER A 179 -16.32 25.55 7.53
N THR A 180 -16.27 24.22 7.67
CA THR A 180 -17.03 23.50 8.68
C THR A 180 -16.15 22.46 9.37
N THR A 181 -16.67 21.89 10.45
CA THR A 181 -16.02 20.79 11.14
C THR A 181 -16.82 19.51 10.98
N GLY A 182 -16.14 18.39 10.83
CA GLY A 182 -16.74 17.08 10.74
C GLY A 182 -15.90 16.02 11.44
N ARG A 183 -16.54 14.95 11.82
CA ARG A 183 -15.83 13.75 12.29
C ARG A 183 -15.30 13.02 11.05
N PRO A 184 -14.00 12.61 11.01
CA PRO A 184 -13.57 11.63 10.01
C PRO A 184 -14.52 10.44 10.03
N ARG A 185 -14.74 9.78 8.91
CA ARG A 185 -15.67 8.65 8.81
C ARG A 185 -14.93 7.38 8.48
N LEU A 186 -15.25 6.34 9.21
CA LEU A 186 -14.88 4.99 8.89
C LEU A 186 -16.17 4.20 8.62
N PHE A 187 -16.25 3.57 7.46
CA PHE A 187 -17.35 2.70 7.09
C PHE A 187 -16.84 1.26 7.07
N ILE A 188 -17.38 0.43 7.93
CA ILE A 188 -17.01 -0.99 8.05
C ILE A 188 -17.76 -1.81 7.02
N ASN A 189 -17.06 -2.62 6.26
CA ASN A 189 -17.60 -3.59 5.33
C ASN A 189 -18.12 -4.83 6.08
N GLY A 190 -19.19 -5.40 5.62
CA GLY A 190 -19.74 -6.64 6.19
C GLY A 190 -19.48 -7.88 5.34
N GLY A 191 -18.44 -7.86 4.52
CA GLY A 191 -18.01 -9.01 3.70
C GLY A 191 -18.66 -9.13 2.33
N THR A 192 -19.44 -8.15 1.92
CA THR A 192 -20.17 -8.18 0.63
C THR A 192 -20.19 -6.80 -0.04
N GLY A 193 -19.28 -5.92 0.35
CA GLY A 193 -19.27 -4.53 -0.11
C GLY A 193 -20.46 -3.71 0.40
N ILE A 194 -21.10 -4.12 1.50
CA ILE A 194 -22.16 -3.36 2.17
C ILE A 194 -21.62 -2.78 3.46
N TYR A 195 -21.62 -1.47 3.55
CA TYR A 195 -20.95 -0.71 4.58
C TYR A 195 -21.87 -0.17 5.66
N THR A 196 -21.36 -0.10 6.88
CA THR A 196 -22.00 0.55 8.04
C THR A 196 -21.08 1.61 8.65
N ASP A 197 -21.62 2.73 9.15
CA ASP A 197 -20.82 3.78 9.81
C ASP A 197 -20.28 3.24 11.16
N ALA A 198 -18.96 3.25 11.34
CA ALA A 198 -18.32 2.79 12.57
C ALA A 198 -18.79 3.59 13.78
N PRO A 199 -19.10 2.93 14.92
CA PRO A 199 -19.52 3.62 16.12
C PRO A 199 -18.38 4.49 16.68
N THR A 200 -18.74 5.56 17.39
CA THR A 200 -17.76 6.51 18.00
C THR A 200 -16.89 5.88 19.08
N THR A 201 -17.19 4.67 19.51
CA THR A 201 -16.39 3.87 20.46
C THR A 201 -15.20 3.19 19.78
N GLN A 202 -15.28 2.94 18.49
CA GLN A 202 -14.20 2.36 17.69
C GLN A 202 -13.40 3.43 16.97
N PHE A 203 -14.07 4.48 16.54
CA PHE A 203 -13.46 5.53 15.74
C PHE A 203 -13.66 6.92 16.37
N PRO A 204 -12.68 7.84 16.22
CA PRO A 204 -12.70 9.13 16.92
C PRO A 204 -14.01 9.89 16.78
N SER A 205 -14.49 10.41 17.89
CA SER A 205 -15.67 11.28 17.94
C SER A 205 -15.34 12.77 17.71
N THR A 206 -14.05 13.12 17.73
CA THR A 206 -13.61 14.53 17.65
C THR A 206 -13.83 15.07 16.24
N ALA A 207 -14.56 16.16 16.15
CA ALA A 207 -14.72 16.89 14.89
C ALA A 207 -13.44 17.69 14.59
N LEU A 208 -12.97 17.60 13.35
CA LEU A 208 -11.83 18.34 12.84
C LEU A 208 -12.30 19.25 11.70
N SER A 209 -11.58 20.34 11.46
CA SER A 209 -11.81 21.23 10.30
C SER A 209 -10.69 21.04 9.29
N GLU A 210 -10.99 21.39 8.04
CA GLU A 210 -10.00 21.41 6.96
C GLU A 210 -9.20 20.11 6.84
N GLN A 211 -9.90 18.97 6.93
CA GLN A 211 -9.31 17.66 6.69
C GLN A 211 -9.10 17.50 5.20
N LEU A 212 -7.86 17.52 4.75
CA LEU A 212 -7.53 17.47 3.33
C LEU A 212 -7.02 16.10 2.89
N ASP A 213 -6.37 15.38 3.80
CA ASP A 213 -5.79 14.09 3.49
C ASP A 213 -6.00 13.06 4.61
N CYS A 214 -6.03 11.79 4.23
CA CYS A 214 -5.94 10.65 5.13
C CYS A 214 -5.16 9.54 4.45
N VAL A 215 -4.26 8.92 5.19
CA VAL A 215 -3.40 7.87 4.69
C VAL A 215 -3.28 6.75 5.73
N PHE A 216 -3.41 5.50 5.26
CA PHE A 216 -3.14 4.30 6.05
C PHE A 216 -1.66 3.93 6.01
N GLY A 217 -1.18 3.26 7.07
CA GLY A 217 0.14 2.64 7.15
C GLY A 217 0.27 1.85 8.45
N ASP A 218 1.04 0.79 8.46
CA ASP A 218 1.44 0.09 9.69
C ASP A 218 2.67 0.82 10.25
N VAL A 219 2.44 1.76 11.17
CA VAL A 219 3.52 2.62 11.68
C VAL A 219 4.21 2.06 12.92
N ASP A 220 3.64 1.04 13.55
CA ASP A 220 4.22 0.41 14.75
C ASP A 220 4.62 -1.07 14.55
N ASN A 221 4.52 -1.55 13.31
CA ASN A 221 4.98 -2.87 12.87
C ASN A 221 4.21 -4.04 13.51
N ASP A 222 2.93 -3.87 13.76
CA ASP A 222 2.07 -4.92 14.32
C ASP A 222 1.15 -5.61 13.30
N LEU A 223 1.26 -5.21 12.01
CA LEU A 223 0.46 -5.67 10.88
C LEU A 223 -1.02 -5.24 10.94
N ASP A 224 -1.32 -4.19 11.67
CA ASP A 224 -2.64 -3.56 11.71
C ASP A 224 -2.55 -2.19 11.03
N LEU A 225 -3.57 -1.81 10.26
CA LEU A 225 -3.57 -0.50 9.60
C LEU A 225 -3.84 0.62 10.59
N ASP A 226 -2.85 1.45 10.83
CA ASP A 226 -2.98 2.75 11.45
C ASP A 226 -3.37 3.82 10.43
N PHE A 227 -3.75 5.01 10.86
CA PHE A 227 -3.99 6.09 9.93
C PHE A 227 -3.53 7.46 10.44
N HIS A 228 -3.12 8.27 9.50
CA HIS A 228 -2.88 9.70 9.70
C HIS A 228 -3.99 10.51 9.04
N ILE A 229 -4.45 11.57 9.71
CA ILE A 229 -5.37 12.58 9.15
C ILE A 229 -4.63 13.91 9.07
N GLY A 230 -4.49 14.42 7.85
CA GLY A 230 -3.93 15.73 7.55
C GLY A 230 -4.97 16.83 7.63
N THR A 231 -4.67 17.89 8.38
CA THR A 231 -5.55 19.08 8.48
C THR A 231 -4.76 20.37 8.27
N ARG A 232 -5.39 21.38 7.69
CA ARG A 232 -4.83 22.75 7.63
C ARG A 232 -5.07 23.55 8.91
N ALA A 233 -5.79 22.97 9.86
CA ALA A 233 -6.12 23.61 11.12
C ALA A 233 -4.97 23.47 12.14
N SER A 234 -4.95 24.37 13.12
CA SER A 234 -3.94 24.39 14.18
C SER A 234 -4.52 24.03 15.56
N GLY A 235 -3.65 23.80 16.53
CA GLY A 235 -4.03 23.52 17.92
C GLY A 235 -4.68 22.14 18.08
N THR A 236 -5.84 22.07 18.68
CA THR A 236 -6.55 20.81 18.93
C THR A 236 -7.12 20.16 17.66
N MET A 237 -7.18 20.90 16.57
CA MET A 237 -7.67 20.45 15.28
C MET A 237 -6.55 20.15 14.28
N SER A 238 -5.28 20.23 14.70
CA SER A 238 -4.13 19.88 13.85
C SER A 238 -4.12 18.40 13.47
N SER A 239 -3.30 18.08 12.48
CA SER A 239 -3.08 16.72 11.98
C SER A 239 -2.87 15.69 13.09
N GLN A 240 -3.34 14.47 12.90
CA GLN A 240 -3.42 13.45 13.94
C GLN A 240 -3.03 12.08 13.41
N LEU A 241 -2.25 11.36 14.21
CA LEU A 241 -1.97 9.95 14.01
C LEU A 241 -2.78 9.11 15.00
N TRP A 242 -3.34 8.00 14.52
CA TRP A 242 -4.19 7.09 15.26
C TRP A 242 -3.70 5.67 15.08
N LEU A 243 -3.39 5.00 16.21
CA LEU A 243 -2.95 3.61 16.23
C LEU A 243 -4.15 2.68 16.37
N ASN A 244 -4.17 1.63 15.59
CA ASN A 244 -5.16 0.56 15.61
C ASN A 244 -4.79 -0.50 16.67
N ASN A 245 -5.72 -1.33 17.03
CA ASN A 245 -5.51 -2.49 17.91
C ASN A 245 -5.82 -3.82 17.21
N GLY A 246 -5.88 -3.82 15.89
CA GLY A 246 -6.20 -4.98 15.06
C GLY A 246 -7.67 -5.40 15.05
N ALA A 247 -8.54 -4.61 15.65
CA ALA A 247 -9.99 -4.84 15.67
C ALA A 247 -10.77 -3.58 15.29
N GLY A 248 -10.19 -2.72 14.44
CA GLY A 248 -10.81 -1.48 13.97
C GLY A 248 -11.07 -0.46 15.09
N THR A 249 -10.36 -0.56 16.22
CA THR A 249 -10.49 0.40 17.32
C THR A 249 -9.23 1.22 17.46
N PHE A 250 -9.36 2.53 17.31
CA PHE A 250 -8.25 3.44 17.15
C PHE A 250 -8.01 4.31 18.38
N ALA A 251 -6.75 4.46 18.75
CA ALA A 251 -6.29 5.34 19.82
C ALA A 251 -5.41 6.47 19.27
N LYS A 252 -5.78 7.73 19.58
CA LYS A 252 -4.97 8.88 19.14
C LYS A 252 -3.61 8.88 19.81
N LEU A 253 -2.54 8.98 19.02
CA LEU A 253 -1.20 9.18 19.54
C LEU A 253 -1.03 10.59 20.11
N THR A 254 -0.55 10.69 21.35
CA THR A 254 -0.26 11.96 22.02
C THR A 254 0.97 11.83 22.93
N PRO A 255 1.99 12.71 22.81
CA PRO A 255 2.07 13.80 21.82
C PRO A 255 2.42 13.31 20.41
N PHE A 256 2.01 14.03 19.39
CA PHE A 256 2.41 13.83 18.01
C PHE A 256 2.87 15.16 17.40
N VAL A 257 3.90 15.16 16.59
CA VAL A 257 4.39 16.35 15.88
C VAL A 257 3.38 16.71 14.79
N THR A 258 2.89 17.92 14.81
CA THR A 258 1.85 18.37 13.89
C THR A 258 2.35 19.51 13.00
N ASP A 259 1.71 19.62 11.90
CA ASP A 259 1.88 20.62 10.88
C ASP A 259 0.74 21.65 10.94
N ALA A 260 0.95 22.82 10.38
CA ALA A 260 -0.01 23.93 10.47
C ALA A 260 -0.71 24.26 9.13
N SER A 261 -0.35 23.63 8.03
CA SER A 261 -0.85 23.95 6.69
C SER A 261 -0.79 22.76 5.74
N ALA A 262 -0.83 21.55 6.24
CA ALA A 262 -0.71 20.35 5.46
C ALA A 262 -1.76 20.25 4.34
N TYR A 263 -1.34 19.75 3.20
CA TYR A 263 -2.22 19.47 2.07
C TYR A 263 -2.33 17.97 1.83
N SER A 264 -1.19 17.27 1.78
CA SER A 264 -1.10 15.83 1.58
C SER A 264 0.02 15.22 2.41
N TYR A 265 -0.07 13.91 2.63
CA TYR A 265 0.93 13.11 3.35
C TYR A 265 1.23 11.81 2.60
N ASP A 266 2.46 11.33 2.78
CA ASP A 266 2.88 10.02 2.28
C ASP A 266 3.79 9.32 3.28
N PHE A 267 3.71 7.99 3.36
CA PHE A 267 4.57 7.15 4.19
C PHE A 267 5.67 6.50 3.34
N GLY A 268 6.89 6.43 3.90
CA GLY A 268 8.02 5.73 3.29
C GLY A 268 9.14 5.51 4.30
N ASP A 269 9.91 4.45 4.14
CA ASP A 269 11.11 4.17 4.92
C ASP A 269 12.29 4.94 4.31
N ILE A 270 12.65 6.08 4.90
CA ILE A 270 13.65 7.00 4.30
C ILE A 270 15.10 6.68 4.65
N GLU A 271 15.35 5.89 5.68
CA GLU A 271 16.70 5.47 6.07
C GLU A 271 16.96 3.97 5.99
N GLY A 272 16.00 3.18 5.51
CA GLY A 272 16.13 1.74 5.32
C GLY A 272 16.15 0.94 6.63
N ASP A 273 15.57 1.49 7.72
CA ASP A 273 15.52 0.81 9.02
C ASP A 273 14.27 -0.05 9.21
N GLY A 274 13.34 0.04 8.27
CA GLY A 274 12.11 -0.73 8.23
C GLY A 274 10.94 -0.06 8.93
N ASP A 275 11.05 1.16 9.41
CA ASP A 275 9.96 1.90 10.01
C ASP A 275 9.40 2.93 9.02
N LEU A 276 8.09 3.07 8.95
CA LEU A 276 7.46 4.05 8.07
C LEU A 276 7.61 5.45 8.64
N ASP A 277 8.28 6.33 7.89
CA ASP A 277 8.38 7.76 8.12
C ASP A 277 7.29 8.52 7.40
N LEU A 278 7.13 9.81 7.69
CA LEU A 278 6.04 10.62 7.16
C LEU A 278 6.56 11.90 6.53
N ILE A 279 6.26 12.10 5.24
CA ILE A 279 6.36 13.41 4.58
C ILE A 279 5.00 14.09 4.59
N GLY A 280 4.97 15.40 4.90
CA GLY A 280 3.79 16.24 4.76
C GLY A 280 4.12 17.45 3.91
N VAL A 281 3.38 17.67 2.83
CA VAL A 281 3.54 18.85 1.98
C VAL A 281 2.55 19.93 2.37
N ASN A 282 3.02 21.18 2.27
CA ASN A 282 2.33 22.33 2.81
C ASN A 282 1.78 23.25 1.73
N ALA A 283 0.49 23.58 1.87
CA ALA A 283 -0.15 24.58 1.04
C ALA A 283 0.28 26.00 1.42
N GLY A 284 0.41 26.84 0.41
CA GLY A 284 0.71 28.26 0.56
C GLY A 284 2.21 28.55 0.66
N THR A 285 2.54 29.80 0.95
CA THR A 285 3.91 30.33 0.88
C THR A 285 4.50 30.65 2.25
N THR A 286 3.99 30.04 3.31
CA THR A 286 4.37 30.38 4.69
C THR A 286 5.06 29.23 5.44
N ASN A 287 4.85 28.01 5.00
CA ASN A 287 5.40 26.82 5.63
C ASN A 287 6.25 26.03 4.63
N ALA A 288 7.30 25.41 5.13
CA ALA A 288 8.10 24.43 4.41
C ALA A 288 7.57 23.02 4.68
N GLU A 289 7.99 22.04 3.89
CA GLU A 289 7.55 20.66 4.04
C GLU A 289 7.97 20.05 5.38
N LEU A 290 7.10 19.24 5.94
CA LEU A 290 7.32 18.50 7.18
C LEU A 290 7.88 17.11 6.85
N LEU A 291 9.02 16.76 7.43
CA LEU A 291 9.54 15.40 7.40
C LEU A 291 9.66 14.88 8.83
N LEU A 292 8.96 13.80 9.13
CA LEU A 292 8.97 13.15 10.43
C LEU A 292 9.59 11.78 10.33
N ARG A 293 10.61 11.54 11.14
CA ARG A 293 11.21 10.22 11.33
C ARG A 293 10.52 9.48 12.44
N ASN A 294 10.09 8.26 12.17
CA ASN A 294 9.63 7.29 13.15
C ASN A 294 10.85 6.71 13.91
N GLY A 295 10.71 6.45 15.19
CA GLY A 295 11.79 5.85 15.99
C GLY A 295 11.50 4.39 16.34
N GLY A 296 10.71 3.72 15.52
CA GLY A 296 10.22 2.37 15.74
C GLY A 296 9.03 2.30 16.69
N ALA A 297 8.15 1.34 16.47
CA ALA A 297 6.92 1.14 17.25
C ALA A 297 5.93 2.33 17.24
N GLY A 298 5.95 3.19 16.19
CA GLY A 298 4.93 4.20 15.92
C GLY A 298 4.73 5.31 16.95
N THR A 299 5.39 5.25 18.10
CA THR A 299 5.13 6.12 19.25
C THR A 299 6.09 7.28 19.44
N SER A 300 7.23 7.27 18.74
CA SER A 300 8.29 8.28 18.84
C SER A 300 8.57 8.89 17.48
N TRP A 301 8.22 10.16 17.31
CA TRP A 301 8.38 10.89 16.04
C TRP A 301 9.28 12.10 16.21
N THR A 302 10.25 12.23 15.31
CA THR A 302 11.24 13.33 15.33
C THR A 302 11.10 14.16 14.06
N ASN A 303 10.94 15.49 14.21
CA ASN A 303 10.96 16.41 13.07
C ASN A 303 12.39 16.54 12.52
N VAL A 304 12.58 16.07 11.30
CA VAL A 304 13.85 16.13 10.56
C VAL A 304 13.73 16.95 9.26
N SER A 305 12.77 17.86 9.18
CA SER A 305 12.51 18.68 7.97
C SER A 305 13.72 19.47 7.46
N THR A 306 14.69 19.74 8.34
CA THR A 306 15.96 20.37 7.95
C THR A 306 16.84 19.49 7.07
N GLN A 307 16.51 18.23 6.93
CA GLN A 307 17.18 17.28 6.04
C GLN A 307 16.75 17.41 4.57
N ILE A 308 15.65 18.11 4.29
CA ILE A 308 15.27 18.49 2.92
C ILE A 308 16.00 19.79 2.54
N THR A 309 16.81 19.77 1.49
CA THR A 309 17.65 20.94 1.12
C THR A 309 17.62 21.22 -0.40
N PRO A 310 17.17 22.43 -0.85
CA PRO A 310 16.43 23.41 -0.05
C PRO A 310 15.04 22.92 0.30
N ASN A 311 14.46 23.44 1.38
CA ASN A 311 13.07 23.24 1.73
C ASN A 311 12.34 24.59 1.65
N PRO A 312 11.89 25.01 0.45
CA PRO A 312 11.33 26.33 0.23
C PRO A 312 9.89 26.41 0.76
N THR A 313 9.47 27.59 1.18
CA THR A 313 8.09 27.89 1.53
C THR A 313 7.30 28.26 0.27
N VAL A 314 6.88 27.29 -0.49
CA VAL A 314 6.07 27.43 -1.72
C VAL A 314 4.79 26.61 -1.59
N ASP A 315 3.86 26.81 -2.51
CA ASP A 315 2.57 26.10 -2.48
C ASP A 315 2.74 24.72 -3.14
N ASP A 316 2.69 23.68 -2.35
CA ASP A 316 2.85 22.28 -2.77
C ASP A 316 1.63 21.47 -2.36
N ASN A 317 1.25 20.49 -3.17
CA ASN A 317 -0.02 19.83 -2.99
C ASN A 317 0.08 18.34 -2.75
N ASP A 318 1.10 17.66 -3.31
CA ASP A 318 1.28 16.23 -3.11
C ASP A 318 2.74 15.83 -3.23
N SER A 319 3.09 14.66 -2.74
CA SER A 319 4.42 14.08 -2.85
C SER A 319 4.37 12.57 -2.90
N ARG A 320 5.41 11.97 -3.49
CA ARG A 320 5.62 10.52 -3.46
C ARG A 320 7.09 10.21 -3.27
N PHE A 321 7.34 9.09 -2.58
CA PHE A 321 8.65 8.51 -2.56
C PHE A 321 8.87 7.64 -3.81
N ILE A 322 10.07 7.72 -4.36
CA ILE A 322 10.49 7.00 -5.57
C ILE A 322 12.00 6.82 -5.55
N ASP A 323 12.50 5.62 -5.79
CA ASP A 323 13.91 5.42 -6.13
C ASP A 323 14.10 5.65 -7.64
N TYR A 324 14.46 6.90 -8.02
CA TYR A 324 14.54 7.24 -9.44
C TYR A 324 15.87 6.84 -10.08
N ASP A 325 16.92 6.57 -9.31
CA ASP A 325 18.27 6.26 -9.81
C ASP A 325 18.74 4.83 -9.49
N ASN A 326 17.87 3.99 -8.92
CA ASN A 326 18.09 2.58 -8.58
C ASN A 326 19.26 2.37 -7.58
N ASP A 327 19.40 3.25 -6.59
CA ASP A 327 20.40 3.10 -5.53
C ASP A 327 19.86 2.48 -4.23
N VAL A 328 18.59 2.04 -4.24
CA VAL A 328 17.84 1.38 -3.15
C VAL A 328 17.33 2.36 -2.07
N ASP A 329 17.62 3.63 -2.21
CA ASP A 329 17.18 4.66 -1.28
C ASP A 329 15.95 5.37 -1.84
N LEU A 330 14.87 5.47 -1.07
CA LEU A 330 13.69 6.22 -1.51
C LEU A 330 13.98 7.71 -1.60
N ASP A 331 13.97 8.24 -2.81
CA ASP A 331 14.03 9.66 -3.14
C ASP A 331 12.66 10.32 -2.96
N LEU A 332 12.55 11.63 -3.18
CA LEU A 332 11.31 12.36 -2.98
C LEU A 332 10.98 13.21 -4.20
N VAL A 333 9.77 13.04 -4.75
CA VAL A 333 9.19 13.96 -5.73
C VAL A 333 8.06 14.76 -5.10
N ILE A 334 8.02 16.07 -5.35
CA ILE A 334 6.98 16.98 -4.84
C ILE A 334 6.27 17.63 -6.03
N ALA A 335 4.94 17.49 -6.04
CA ALA A 335 4.03 18.10 -7.00
C ALA A 335 3.68 19.53 -6.54
N ALA A 336 4.03 20.52 -7.37
CA ALA A 336 3.99 21.92 -7.01
C ALA A 336 2.81 22.66 -7.68
N LEU A 337 2.20 23.60 -6.96
CA LEU A 337 1.18 24.47 -7.50
C LEU A 337 1.81 25.74 -8.11
N GLY A 338 1.70 25.89 -9.42
CA GLY A 338 2.22 27.06 -10.13
C GLY A 338 3.74 27.09 -10.29
N ALA A 339 4.39 25.95 -10.09
CA ALA A 339 5.82 25.72 -10.31
C ALA A 339 6.05 24.38 -11.01
N ALA A 340 7.29 24.03 -11.34
CA ALA A 340 7.63 22.71 -11.81
C ALA A 340 7.82 21.76 -10.60
N GLU A 341 7.54 20.48 -10.82
CA GLU A 341 7.78 19.42 -9.84
C GLU A 341 9.25 19.39 -9.42
N ARG A 342 9.49 19.11 -8.16
CA ARG A 342 10.82 19.06 -7.58
C ARG A 342 11.20 17.62 -7.23
N MET A 343 12.37 17.20 -7.69
CA MET A 343 12.99 15.92 -7.33
C MET A 343 14.09 16.16 -6.31
N TYR A 344 14.11 15.35 -5.27
CA TYR A 344 15.15 15.36 -4.23
C TYR A 344 15.76 13.97 -4.11
N ARG A 345 17.08 13.90 -4.20
CA ARG A 345 17.81 12.67 -4.01
C ARG A 345 18.09 12.44 -2.52
N ASN A 346 17.77 11.26 -2.04
CA ASN A 346 18.18 10.75 -0.73
C ASN A 346 19.65 10.31 -0.75
N ASN A 347 20.26 10.17 0.39
CA ASN A 347 21.61 9.64 0.55
C ASN A 347 21.64 8.35 1.38
N GLY A 348 20.51 7.67 1.53
CA GLY A 348 20.32 6.46 2.31
C GLY A 348 20.29 6.68 3.83
N ALA A 349 20.20 7.92 4.27
CA ALA A 349 20.07 8.27 5.68
C ALA A 349 18.98 9.32 5.93
N GLY A 350 17.99 9.41 5.02
CA GLY A 350 16.89 10.36 5.10
C GLY A 350 17.31 11.81 4.88
N VAL A 351 18.42 12.08 4.18
CA VAL A 351 18.87 13.45 3.84
C VAL A 351 18.69 13.69 2.36
N PHE A 352 17.79 14.60 2.05
CA PHE A 352 17.30 14.90 0.71
C PHE A 352 17.94 16.17 0.14
N ALA A 353 18.57 16.05 -1.01
CA ALA A 353 19.14 17.19 -1.74
C ALA A 353 18.43 17.36 -3.09
N GLN A 354 17.93 18.56 -3.36
CA GLN A 354 17.26 18.83 -4.63
C GLN A 354 18.18 18.58 -5.82
N VAL A 355 17.70 17.82 -6.79
CA VAL A 355 18.35 17.60 -8.07
C VAL A 355 17.57 18.32 -9.17
N THR A 356 18.30 18.87 -10.14
CA THR A 356 17.69 19.66 -11.23
C THR A 356 17.94 18.98 -12.57
N GLY A 357 17.00 19.14 -13.52
CA GLY A 357 17.11 18.56 -14.85
C GLY A 357 16.69 17.09 -14.91
N ILE A 358 16.17 16.53 -13.84
CA ILE A 358 15.63 15.16 -13.79
C ILE A 358 14.18 15.14 -14.32
N VAL A 359 13.38 16.10 -13.88
CA VAL A 359 11.99 16.26 -14.37
C VAL A 359 11.94 17.38 -15.40
N THR A 360 11.11 17.23 -16.45
CA THR A 360 10.85 18.31 -17.41
C THR A 360 10.28 19.51 -16.68
N THR A 361 10.87 20.68 -16.87
CA THR A 361 10.48 21.92 -16.20
C THR A 361 9.21 22.50 -16.82
N THR A 362 8.05 21.94 -16.51
CA THR A 362 6.76 22.51 -16.88
C THR A 362 6.14 23.15 -15.65
N VAL A 363 5.77 24.43 -15.78
CA VAL A 363 5.05 25.14 -14.71
C VAL A 363 3.57 24.90 -14.91
N ASP A 364 2.91 24.30 -13.93
CA ASP A 364 1.49 23.95 -14.01
C ASP A 364 0.79 23.99 -12.64
N SER A 365 -0.33 23.30 -12.48
CA SER A 365 -1.18 23.33 -11.28
C SER A 365 -1.41 21.91 -10.75
N SER A 366 -0.33 21.22 -10.40
CA SER A 366 -0.40 19.85 -9.90
C SER A 366 -1.06 19.79 -8.52
N LEU A 367 -2.09 18.97 -8.39
CA LEU A 367 -2.84 18.74 -7.15
C LEU A 367 -2.61 17.34 -6.55
N ASP A 368 -2.22 16.38 -7.38
CA ASP A 368 -1.95 15.01 -7.00
C ASP A 368 -0.93 14.40 -7.95
N ILE A 369 -0.12 13.48 -7.47
CA ILE A 369 0.90 12.78 -8.27
C ILE A 369 0.85 11.28 -7.97
N LYS A 370 1.00 10.47 -9.02
CA LYS A 370 1.19 9.03 -8.93
C LYS A 370 2.45 8.62 -9.69
N VAL A 371 3.12 7.60 -9.13
CA VAL A 371 4.38 7.10 -9.66
C VAL A 371 4.26 5.59 -9.87
N CYS A 372 4.17 5.16 -11.13
CA CYS A 372 4.03 3.74 -11.49
C CYS A 372 4.41 3.50 -12.95
N ASP A 373 4.81 2.27 -13.28
CA ASP A 373 5.04 1.88 -14.67
C ASP A 373 3.69 1.73 -15.41
N VAL A 374 3.39 2.67 -16.30
CA VAL A 374 2.22 2.59 -17.19
C VAL A 374 2.58 2.27 -18.63
N THR A 375 3.87 2.17 -18.92
CA THR A 375 4.36 1.82 -20.24
C THR A 375 4.70 0.35 -20.38
N GLY A 376 4.79 -0.40 -19.30
CA GLY A 376 5.19 -1.80 -19.26
C GLY A 376 6.70 -2.00 -19.54
N ASP A 377 7.53 -0.94 -19.35
CA ASP A 377 8.96 -1.00 -19.67
C ASP A 377 9.85 -1.18 -18.40
N GLY A 378 9.24 -1.42 -17.27
CA GLY A 378 9.90 -1.67 -15.99
C GLY A 378 10.45 -0.40 -15.34
N LYS A 379 9.89 0.78 -15.63
CA LYS A 379 10.30 2.07 -15.06
C LYS A 379 9.08 2.82 -14.58
N ALA A 380 9.14 3.30 -13.35
CA ALA A 380 8.06 4.10 -12.80
C ALA A 380 7.98 5.45 -13.52
N ASP A 381 6.84 5.73 -14.15
CA ASP A 381 6.48 6.98 -14.80
C ASP A 381 5.79 7.91 -13.79
N MET A 382 5.69 9.21 -14.07
CA MET A 382 4.98 10.17 -13.23
C MET A 382 3.73 10.68 -13.93
N ILE A 383 2.60 10.69 -13.20
CA ILE A 383 1.31 11.18 -13.68
C ILE A 383 0.82 12.22 -12.69
N THR A 384 0.45 13.41 -13.18
CA THR A 384 -0.06 14.49 -12.32
C THR A 384 -1.46 14.92 -12.69
N ALA A 385 -2.30 15.09 -11.66
CA ALA A 385 -3.63 15.66 -11.75
C ALA A 385 -3.52 17.19 -11.74
N GLN A 386 -4.15 17.85 -12.70
CA GLN A 386 -4.07 19.30 -12.88
C GLN A 386 -5.42 19.97 -12.64
N GLY A 387 -5.45 20.97 -11.74
CA GLY A 387 -6.76 21.55 -11.41
C GLY A 387 -6.71 22.83 -10.59
N GLU A 388 -7.52 22.90 -9.55
CA GLU A 388 -7.76 23.93 -8.58
C GLU A 388 -8.42 25.20 -9.14
N SER A 389 -7.66 26.18 -9.64
CA SER A 389 -8.18 27.49 -10.06
C SER A 389 -8.68 27.52 -11.50
N GLY A 390 -8.38 26.50 -12.30
CA GLY A 390 -8.71 26.43 -13.71
C GLY A 390 -8.85 24.98 -14.20
N ALA A 391 -9.32 24.87 -15.43
CA ALA A 391 -9.28 23.60 -16.15
C ALA A 391 -7.94 23.49 -16.87
N PHE A 392 -7.18 22.45 -16.56
CA PHE A 392 -5.87 22.18 -17.15
C PHE A 392 -5.82 20.77 -17.71
N GLN A 393 -4.87 20.52 -18.60
CA GLN A 393 -4.62 19.16 -19.08
C GLN A 393 -3.75 18.42 -18.07
N ASN A 394 -4.23 17.27 -17.61
CA ASN A 394 -3.44 16.33 -16.79
C ASN A 394 -2.18 15.90 -17.54
N ARG A 395 -1.11 15.56 -16.82
CA ARG A 395 0.19 15.30 -17.43
C ARG A 395 0.68 13.90 -17.17
N ILE A 396 1.53 13.45 -18.09
CA ILE A 396 2.31 12.24 -17.96
C ILE A 396 3.76 12.51 -18.38
N CYS A 397 4.69 12.20 -17.48
CA CYS A 397 6.12 12.26 -17.72
C CYS A 397 6.68 10.84 -17.72
N ILE A 398 7.22 10.43 -18.85
CA ILE A 398 7.77 9.09 -19.03
C ILE A 398 9.20 9.03 -18.54
N ASN A 399 9.50 8.02 -17.75
CA ASN A 399 10.83 7.72 -17.25
C ASN A 399 11.69 7.11 -18.35
N THR A 400 12.77 7.80 -18.72
CA THR A 400 13.76 7.34 -19.73
C THR A 400 15.04 6.82 -19.09
N GLY A 401 15.08 6.69 -17.76
CA GLY A 401 16.19 6.16 -16.99
C GLY A 401 16.41 4.66 -17.15
N ALA A 402 17.07 4.05 -16.19
CA ALA A 402 17.21 2.60 -16.12
C ALA A 402 15.88 1.95 -15.67
N ALA A 403 15.65 0.72 -16.08
CA ALA A 403 14.55 -0.07 -15.53
C ALA A 403 14.81 -0.40 -14.07
N ASP A 404 13.74 -0.59 -13.31
CA ASP A 404 13.82 -1.02 -11.93
C ASP A 404 14.45 -2.41 -11.82
N THR A 405 15.42 -2.56 -10.93
CA THR A 405 16.11 -3.83 -10.65
C THR A 405 16.03 -4.21 -9.17
N ILE A 406 15.25 -3.47 -8.39
CA ILE A 406 15.11 -3.64 -6.95
C ILE A 406 13.97 -4.60 -6.68
N ALA A 407 14.26 -5.68 -5.96
CA ALA A 407 13.23 -6.63 -5.62
C ALA A 407 12.31 -6.07 -4.51
N PRO A 408 11.02 -6.46 -4.49
CA PRO A 408 10.11 -6.09 -3.42
C PRO A 408 10.69 -6.41 -2.04
N ASN A 409 10.47 -5.56 -1.08
CA ASN A 409 10.87 -5.76 0.31
C ASN A 409 9.72 -6.42 1.10
N ILE A 410 9.88 -7.70 1.45
CA ILE A 410 8.96 -8.40 2.37
C ILE A 410 9.45 -8.16 3.78
N LYS A 411 9.01 -7.07 4.39
CA LYS A 411 9.50 -6.59 5.68
C LYS A 411 9.06 -7.51 6.83
N LEU A 412 7.80 -7.83 6.89
CA LEU A 412 7.21 -8.56 8.00
C LEU A 412 6.25 -9.63 7.48
N VAL A 413 6.33 -10.83 8.05
CA VAL A 413 5.38 -11.92 7.81
C VAL A 413 4.87 -12.41 9.16
N GLU A 414 3.57 -12.50 9.34
CA GLU A 414 2.95 -12.96 10.59
C GLU A 414 3.39 -14.36 10.97
N GLN A 415 3.70 -14.58 12.26
CA GLN A 415 3.92 -15.91 12.80
C GLN A 415 2.59 -16.49 13.26
N VAL A 416 2.09 -17.50 12.54
CA VAL A 416 0.89 -18.23 12.96
C VAL A 416 1.14 -18.90 14.32
N LEU A 417 0.32 -18.51 15.30
CA LEU A 417 0.27 -19.16 16.60
C LEU A 417 -0.86 -20.18 16.56
N SER A 418 -0.53 -21.48 16.54
CA SER A 418 -1.48 -22.58 16.35
C SER A 418 -2.40 -22.83 17.55
N LYS A 419 -3.09 -21.78 18.04
CA LYS A 419 -4.01 -21.87 19.18
C LYS A 419 -5.45 -22.25 18.80
N SER A 420 -5.79 -22.24 17.52
CA SER A 420 -7.12 -22.53 16.98
C SER A 420 -7.04 -23.61 15.89
N ALA A 421 -8.14 -24.29 15.64
CA ALA A 421 -8.23 -25.33 14.60
C ALA A 421 -8.14 -24.81 13.15
N GLY A 422 -7.84 -23.51 12.97
CA GLY A 422 -7.83 -22.86 11.65
C GLY A 422 -9.25 -22.46 11.17
N PRO A 423 -9.41 -21.85 9.99
CA PRO A 423 -8.33 -21.47 9.08
C PRO A 423 -7.34 -20.49 9.73
N TRP A 424 -6.10 -20.45 9.24
CA TRP A 424 -5.08 -19.54 9.77
C TRP A 424 -4.81 -18.41 8.79
N VAL A 425 -4.91 -17.20 9.26
CA VAL A 425 -4.54 -15.99 8.53
C VAL A 425 -3.03 -15.83 8.58
N VAL A 426 -2.43 -15.42 7.48
CA VAL A 426 -1.05 -14.96 7.37
C VAL A 426 -1.09 -13.57 6.78
N ARG A 427 -0.72 -12.57 7.58
CA ARG A 427 -0.56 -11.18 7.14
C ARG A 427 0.91 -10.92 6.84
N THR A 428 1.15 -9.99 5.96
CA THR A 428 2.50 -9.57 5.59
C THR A 428 2.51 -8.13 5.14
N GLU A 429 3.62 -7.45 5.39
CA GLU A 429 3.92 -6.14 4.86
C GLU A 429 4.92 -6.29 3.72
N VAL A 430 4.57 -5.72 2.56
CA VAL A 430 5.38 -5.79 1.34
C VAL A 430 5.42 -4.41 0.71
N PHE A 431 6.61 -3.88 0.48
CA PHE A 431 6.85 -2.66 -0.28
C PHE A 431 7.43 -3.00 -1.64
N ASP A 432 7.14 -2.17 -2.64
CA ASP A 432 7.78 -2.29 -3.94
C ASP A 432 9.31 -2.12 -3.85
N GLY A 433 9.79 -1.22 -3.03
CA GLY A 433 11.20 -0.86 -2.91
C GLY A 433 11.60 0.28 -3.83
N SER A 434 10.85 0.51 -4.91
CA SER A 434 11.12 1.58 -5.87
C SER A 434 10.16 2.77 -5.77
N THR A 435 9.01 2.61 -5.09
CA THR A 435 8.03 3.69 -4.90
C THR A 435 7.12 3.47 -3.70
N SER A 436 6.58 4.56 -3.13
CA SER A 436 5.53 4.52 -2.12
C SER A 436 4.13 4.25 -2.69
N ASP A 437 3.93 4.47 -3.99
CA ASP A 437 2.72 4.04 -4.66
C ASP A 437 2.72 2.52 -4.87
N ARG A 438 1.58 1.93 -5.23
CA ARG A 438 1.51 0.50 -5.58
C ARG A 438 2.28 0.23 -6.87
N GLY A 439 3.57 -0.04 -6.77
CA GLY A 439 4.47 -0.36 -7.88
C GLY A 439 4.62 -1.85 -8.13
N TYR A 440 4.17 -2.70 -7.20
CA TYR A 440 4.14 -4.14 -7.40
C TYR A 440 2.97 -4.54 -8.30
N ASP A 441 3.09 -5.69 -8.94
CA ASP A 441 1.96 -6.29 -9.64
C ASP A 441 0.81 -6.47 -8.63
N ASP A 442 -0.35 -5.90 -8.92
CA ASP A 442 -1.55 -5.97 -8.06
C ASP A 442 -1.96 -7.41 -7.74
N LYS A 443 -1.43 -8.38 -8.48
CA LYS A 443 -1.59 -9.82 -8.27
C LYS A 443 -0.28 -10.52 -7.92
N GLY A 444 0.75 -9.77 -7.55
CA GLY A 444 2.12 -10.26 -7.42
C GLY A 444 2.53 -10.80 -6.05
N VAL A 445 1.66 -10.81 -5.04
CA VAL A 445 2.00 -11.31 -3.70
C VAL A 445 1.33 -12.66 -3.42
N PHE A 446 2.14 -13.66 -3.06
CA PHE A 446 1.70 -15.04 -2.90
C PHE A 446 2.10 -15.63 -1.56
N LEU A 447 1.16 -16.31 -0.91
CA LEU A 447 1.40 -17.23 0.19
C LEU A 447 1.68 -18.63 -0.38
N ILE A 448 2.84 -19.20 -0.03
CA ILE A 448 3.22 -20.55 -0.44
C ILE A 448 3.35 -21.39 0.82
N TYR A 449 2.66 -22.53 0.86
CA TYR A 449 2.72 -23.42 2.01
C TYR A 449 2.77 -24.89 1.62
N THR A 450 3.36 -25.72 2.49
CA THR A 450 3.38 -27.18 2.40
C THR A 450 2.79 -27.79 3.67
N VAL A 451 2.19 -28.95 3.53
CA VAL A 451 1.63 -29.73 4.64
C VAL A 451 2.34 -31.06 4.70
N ASN A 452 2.92 -31.40 5.87
CA ASN A 452 3.66 -32.66 6.12
C ASN A 452 4.73 -32.94 5.04
N GLY A 453 5.46 -31.89 4.59
CA GLY A 453 6.45 -32.00 3.53
C GLY A 453 5.89 -32.37 2.15
N GLY A 454 4.58 -32.21 1.94
CA GLY A 454 3.90 -32.46 0.68
C GLY A 454 4.24 -31.46 -0.43
N LYS A 455 3.46 -31.47 -1.50
CA LYS A 455 3.63 -30.50 -2.58
C LYS A 455 3.26 -29.09 -2.12
N PRO A 456 4.00 -28.06 -2.55
CA PRO A 456 3.63 -26.68 -2.27
C PRO A 456 2.27 -26.32 -2.87
N VAL A 457 1.48 -25.60 -2.09
CA VAL A 457 0.27 -24.90 -2.52
C VAL A 457 0.63 -23.42 -2.64
N THR A 458 0.30 -22.80 -3.76
CA THR A 458 0.48 -21.38 -3.99
C THR A 458 -0.88 -20.72 -4.03
N GLN A 459 -1.05 -19.68 -3.22
CA GLN A 459 -2.27 -18.87 -3.14
C GLN A 459 -1.90 -17.41 -3.32
N GLN A 460 -2.60 -16.70 -4.20
CA GLN A 460 -2.51 -15.25 -4.27
C GLN A 460 -3.02 -14.66 -2.96
N MET A 461 -2.32 -13.67 -2.42
CA MET A 461 -2.75 -12.93 -1.24
C MET A 461 -3.67 -11.78 -1.67
N MET A 462 -4.56 -11.39 -0.77
CA MET A 462 -5.45 -10.25 -0.96
C MET A 462 -4.78 -9.00 -0.40
N TRP A 463 -4.88 -7.91 -1.11
CA TRP A 463 -4.47 -6.62 -0.61
C TRP A 463 -5.40 -6.16 0.52
N SER A 464 -4.83 -5.67 1.62
CA SER A 464 -5.55 -5.27 2.83
C SER A 464 -5.47 -3.75 3.10
N GLY A 465 -4.82 -3.00 2.24
CA GLY A 465 -4.61 -1.55 2.37
C GLY A 465 -3.13 -1.19 2.50
N ASN A 466 -2.71 -0.06 1.91
CA ASN A 466 -1.32 0.38 1.85
C ASN A 466 -0.39 -0.77 1.42
N SER A 467 0.60 -1.11 2.24
CA SER A 467 1.58 -2.19 2.03
C SER A 467 1.18 -3.55 2.61
N LEU A 468 -0.02 -3.67 3.21
CA LEU A 468 -0.44 -4.90 3.88
C LEU A 468 -1.19 -5.87 2.95
N TRP A 469 -0.90 -7.16 3.15
CA TRP A 469 -1.47 -8.27 2.42
C TRP A 469 -1.90 -9.40 3.35
N ARG A 470 -2.91 -10.16 2.93
CA ARG A 470 -3.52 -11.23 3.71
C ARG A 470 -3.69 -12.50 2.88
N GLY A 471 -3.24 -13.62 3.41
CA GLY A 471 -3.49 -14.97 2.88
C GLY A 471 -4.11 -15.87 3.93
N VAL A 472 -4.71 -17.00 3.51
CA VAL A 472 -5.39 -17.92 4.41
C VAL A 472 -4.92 -19.35 4.17
N ILE A 473 -4.34 -19.98 5.18
CA ILE A 473 -4.07 -21.42 5.17
C ILE A 473 -5.34 -22.12 5.66
N PRO A 474 -5.99 -22.97 4.83
CA PRO A 474 -7.19 -23.71 5.23
C PRO A 474 -6.95 -24.62 6.42
N VAL A 475 -8.03 -25.01 7.09
CA VAL A 475 -7.98 -26.03 8.15
C VAL A 475 -7.23 -27.29 7.67
N GLN A 476 -6.28 -27.75 8.49
CA GLN A 476 -5.50 -28.95 8.23
C GLN A 476 -5.89 -30.07 9.21
N ALA A 477 -5.46 -31.29 8.90
CA ALA A 477 -5.64 -32.39 9.82
C ALA A 477 -4.89 -32.13 11.13
N ASP A 478 -5.37 -32.71 12.23
CA ASP A 478 -4.74 -32.64 13.54
C ASP A 478 -3.25 -32.99 13.42
N CYS A 479 -2.41 -32.19 14.08
CA CYS A 479 -0.96 -32.37 14.12
C CYS A 479 -0.22 -32.31 12.78
N ALA A 480 -0.87 -31.85 11.73
CA ALA A 480 -0.20 -31.58 10.48
C ALA A 480 0.88 -30.49 10.68
N THR A 481 2.09 -30.76 10.23
CA THR A 481 3.16 -29.76 10.16
C THR A 481 2.94 -28.91 8.92
N VAL A 482 2.87 -27.60 9.11
CA VAL A 482 2.72 -26.63 8.03
C VAL A 482 3.97 -25.76 7.98
N GLU A 483 4.59 -25.68 6.81
CA GLU A 483 5.65 -24.71 6.51
C GLU A 483 5.10 -23.71 5.50
N TYR A 484 5.40 -22.42 5.66
CA TYR A 484 4.92 -21.37 4.76
C TYR A 484 5.91 -20.22 4.63
N PHE A 485 5.81 -19.51 3.52
CA PHE A 485 6.54 -18.27 3.26
C PHE A 485 5.76 -17.41 2.26
N VAL A 486 6.12 -16.14 2.18
CA VAL A 486 5.56 -15.19 1.22
C VAL A 486 6.55 -14.98 0.09
N ARG A 487 6.04 -14.85 -1.14
CA ARG A 487 6.79 -14.43 -2.32
C ARG A 487 6.10 -13.25 -2.96
N ALA A 488 6.88 -12.23 -3.33
CA ALA A 488 6.39 -11.04 -4.00
C ALA A 488 7.10 -10.83 -5.35
N PHE A 489 6.37 -10.26 -6.29
CA PHE A 489 6.83 -9.82 -7.59
C PHE A 489 6.41 -8.35 -7.76
N ASP A 490 7.30 -7.52 -8.28
CA ASP A 490 6.95 -6.17 -8.73
C ASP A 490 6.53 -6.14 -10.21
N ALA A 491 6.18 -4.96 -10.69
CA ALA A 491 5.81 -4.73 -12.09
C ALA A 491 6.98 -4.99 -13.06
N SER A 492 8.23 -4.91 -12.60
CA SER A 492 9.44 -5.20 -13.35
C SER A 492 9.84 -6.67 -13.34
N ASN A 493 9.05 -7.54 -12.67
CA ASN A 493 9.32 -8.95 -12.45
C ASN A 493 10.56 -9.25 -11.57
N ASN A 494 11.04 -8.28 -10.77
CA ASN A 494 11.96 -8.60 -9.70
C ASN A 494 11.23 -9.38 -8.62
N THR A 495 11.92 -10.26 -7.89
CA THR A 495 11.26 -11.19 -6.96
C THR A 495 11.95 -11.24 -5.62
N ALA A 496 11.15 -11.29 -4.56
CA ALA A 496 11.61 -11.59 -3.21
C ALA A 496 10.88 -12.78 -2.61
N SER A 497 11.49 -13.42 -1.63
CA SER A 497 10.84 -14.46 -0.81
C SER A 497 11.25 -14.29 0.64
N SER A 498 10.28 -14.37 1.55
CA SER A 498 10.53 -14.31 2.98
C SER A 498 11.24 -15.57 3.49
N ALA A 499 11.72 -15.52 4.74
CA ALA A 499 12.13 -16.73 5.46
C ALA A 499 10.95 -17.69 5.65
N ILE A 500 11.24 -18.99 5.66
CA ILE A 500 10.24 -20.02 5.92
C ILE A 500 9.84 -19.97 7.39
N LYS A 501 8.54 -19.94 7.64
CA LYS A 501 7.91 -20.09 8.95
C LYS A 501 7.17 -21.42 9.02
N ASN A 502 6.91 -21.91 10.24
CA ASN A 502 6.20 -23.15 10.44
C ASN A 502 5.32 -23.10 11.68
N PHE A 503 4.33 -23.99 11.70
CA PHE A 503 3.52 -24.32 12.86
C PHE A 503 3.00 -25.74 12.76
N VAL A 504 2.45 -26.28 13.86
CA VAL A 504 1.76 -27.57 13.89
C VAL A 504 0.29 -27.31 14.14
N ALA A 505 -0.58 -27.85 13.30
CA ALA A 505 -2.02 -27.75 13.46
C ALA A 505 -2.44 -28.35 14.83
N PRO A 506 -3.27 -27.66 15.62
CA PRO A 506 -3.69 -28.17 16.92
C PRO A 506 -4.60 -29.38 16.76
N GLY A 507 -4.57 -30.25 17.74
CA GLY A 507 -5.40 -31.45 17.78
C GLY A 507 -4.85 -32.47 18.74
N THR A 508 -5.53 -33.56 18.89
CA THR A 508 -5.03 -34.71 19.63
C THR A 508 -3.99 -35.42 18.75
N CYS A 509 -2.74 -35.02 18.90
CA CYS A 509 -1.64 -35.76 18.30
C CYS A 509 -1.58 -37.10 19.00
N GLY A 510 -1.92 -38.16 18.30
CA GLY A 510 -1.75 -39.50 18.87
C GLY A 510 -0.30 -39.64 19.33
N ILE A 511 -0.06 -39.62 20.63
CA ILE A 511 1.26 -39.93 21.17
C ILE A 511 1.55 -41.38 20.77
N PRO A 512 2.63 -41.66 20.01
CA PRO A 512 2.88 -43.02 19.61
C PRO A 512 2.96 -43.92 20.86
N GLY A 513 2.01 -44.85 20.98
CA GLY A 513 1.88 -45.65 22.16
C GLY A 513 0.74 -45.28 23.12
N ASP A 514 0.05 -44.17 22.94
CA ASP A 514 -1.23 -43.87 23.58
C ASP A 514 -2.35 -44.63 22.84
N LEU A 515 -2.56 -45.88 23.26
CA LEU A 515 -3.44 -46.83 22.60
C LEU A 515 -4.90 -46.68 23.05
N ASN A 516 -5.14 -46.05 24.18
CA ASN A 516 -6.47 -45.78 24.72
C ASN A 516 -6.99 -44.37 24.43
N GLY A 517 -6.13 -43.44 23.92
CA GLY A 517 -6.48 -42.09 23.54
C GLY A 517 -6.71 -41.16 24.73
N ASP A 518 -6.12 -41.42 25.91
CA ASP A 518 -6.31 -40.60 27.11
C ASP A 518 -5.29 -39.44 27.23
N GLY A 519 -4.36 -39.33 26.28
CA GLY A 519 -3.33 -38.31 26.22
C GLY A 519 -2.05 -38.62 26.99
N PHE A 520 -1.93 -39.83 27.57
CA PHE A 520 -0.74 -40.31 28.28
C PHE A 520 -0.34 -41.70 27.79
N VAL A 521 0.97 -41.93 27.65
CA VAL A 521 1.48 -43.29 27.40
C VAL A 521 1.88 -43.87 28.74
N ASN A 522 1.14 -44.87 29.24
CA ASN A 522 1.30 -45.36 30.58
C ASN A 522 1.08 -46.91 30.64
N ALA A 523 0.94 -47.46 31.85
CA ALA A 523 0.77 -48.89 32.05
C ALA A 523 -0.53 -49.43 31.40
N THR A 524 -1.54 -48.62 31.18
CA THR A 524 -2.79 -49.02 30.52
C THR A 524 -2.53 -49.34 29.04
N ASP A 525 -1.77 -48.47 28.38
CA ASP A 525 -1.40 -48.66 26.96
C ASP A 525 -0.47 -49.88 26.76
N LEU A 526 0.47 -50.05 27.71
CA LEU A 526 1.33 -51.23 27.69
C LEU A 526 0.50 -52.51 27.82
N ALA A 527 -0.54 -52.50 28.64
CA ALA A 527 -1.45 -53.64 28.74
C ALA A 527 -2.22 -53.92 27.45
N ILE A 528 -2.66 -52.86 26.74
CA ILE A 528 -3.30 -52.98 25.43
C ILE A 528 -2.32 -53.58 24.40
N LEU A 529 -1.11 -53.03 24.32
CA LEU A 529 -0.08 -53.56 23.42
C LEU A 529 0.22 -55.04 23.69
N LEU A 530 0.44 -55.41 24.95
CA LEU A 530 0.73 -56.77 25.31
C LEU A 530 -0.43 -57.73 25.01
N SER A 531 -1.68 -57.26 25.10
CA SER A 531 -2.86 -58.05 24.75
C SER A 531 -2.98 -58.33 23.25
N ALA A 532 -2.37 -57.50 22.42
CA ALA A 532 -2.36 -57.61 20.96
C ALA A 532 -1.07 -58.24 20.41
N TRP A 533 -0.18 -58.72 21.26
CA TRP A 533 1.14 -59.26 20.87
C TRP A 533 1.05 -60.34 19.83
N GLY A 534 1.79 -60.19 18.74
CA GLY A 534 1.79 -61.13 17.61
C GLY A 534 0.59 -60.97 16.65
N LEU A 535 -0.27 -60.01 16.89
CA LEU A 535 -1.41 -59.65 16.03
C LEU A 535 -1.12 -58.31 15.32
N GLY A 536 -1.89 -57.99 14.32
CA GLY A 536 -1.93 -56.63 13.75
C GLY A 536 -3.00 -55.79 14.43
N GLY A 537 -3.12 -54.50 14.06
CA GLY A 537 -4.18 -53.58 14.50
C GLY A 537 -3.66 -52.31 15.15
N VAL A 538 -4.46 -51.67 16.00
CA VAL A 538 -4.12 -50.37 16.59
C VAL A 538 -2.86 -50.36 17.48
N ALA A 539 -2.43 -51.50 17.96
CA ALA A 539 -1.22 -51.64 18.76
C ALA A 539 0.05 -51.89 17.91
N ASP A 540 -0.09 -52.07 16.61
CA ASP A 540 0.99 -52.06 15.63
C ASP A 540 1.37 -50.58 15.35
N ILE A 541 2.25 -50.06 16.19
CA ILE A 541 2.58 -48.63 16.23
C ILE A 541 3.50 -48.24 15.08
N ASN A 542 4.35 -49.16 14.61
CA ASN A 542 5.28 -48.92 13.52
C ASN A 542 4.67 -49.23 12.13
N GLY A 543 3.48 -49.89 12.08
CA GLY A 543 2.74 -50.17 10.84
C GLY A 543 3.34 -51.31 10.00
N ASP A 544 4.15 -52.22 10.59
CA ASP A 544 4.76 -53.33 9.85
C ASP A 544 3.86 -54.55 9.73
N GLY A 545 2.69 -54.55 10.37
CA GLY A 545 1.64 -55.56 10.31
C GLY A 545 1.64 -56.55 11.48
N ILE A 546 2.54 -56.43 12.44
CA ILE A 546 2.62 -57.28 13.61
C ILE A 546 3.04 -56.53 14.87
N VAL A 547 2.32 -56.70 15.96
CA VAL A 547 2.68 -56.12 17.26
C VAL A 547 3.82 -56.89 17.90
N ASP A 548 4.98 -56.29 18.02
CA ASP A 548 6.17 -56.93 18.56
C ASP A 548 7.05 -56.01 19.44
N ALA A 549 8.33 -56.36 19.59
CA ALA A 549 9.27 -55.63 20.41
C ALA A 549 9.60 -54.22 19.83
N ALA A 550 9.40 -54.02 18.54
CA ALA A 550 9.62 -52.71 17.93
C ALA A 550 8.52 -51.70 18.35
N ASP A 551 7.24 -52.14 18.38
CA ASP A 551 6.12 -51.35 18.88
C ASP A 551 6.26 -51.04 20.36
N MET A 552 6.67 -52.06 21.15
CA MET A 552 6.94 -51.89 22.57
C MET A 552 8.05 -50.88 22.83
N ALA A 553 9.09 -50.83 21.98
CA ALA A 553 10.16 -49.86 22.12
C ALA A 553 9.66 -48.42 21.84
N ILE A 554 8.78 -48.24 20.86
CA ILE A 554 8.16 -46.95 20.57
C ILE A 554 7.27 -46.51 21.74
N LEU A 555 6.41 -47.40 22.26
CA LEU A 555 5.56 -47.11 23.42
C LEU A 555 6.40 -46.70 24.64
N LEU A 556 7.43 -47.49 24.99
CA LEU A 556 8.29 -47.18 26.13
C LEU A 556 9.12 -45.91 25.96
N GLY A 557 9.46 -45.54 24.71
CA GLY A 557 10.15 -44.30 24.40
C GLY A 557 9.29 -43.05 24.67
N ASN A 558 7.97 -43.21 24.70
CA ASN A 558 6.99 -42.13 24.96
C ASN A 558 6.31 -42.28 26.34
N PHE A 559 6.76 -43.17 27.19
CA PHE A 559 6.16 -43.44 28.50
C PHE A 559 6.25 -42.21 29.42
N SER A 560 5.13 -41.73 29.93
CA SER A 560 4.97 -40.47 30.68
C SER A 560 4.65 -40.73 32.18
#